data_ed4d9072a6c2ac9f63f18d4c379d1d1a
#
_entry.id   ed4d9072a6c2ac9f63f18d4c379d1d1a
#
_cell.length_a   1.000
_cell.length_b   1.000
_cell.length_c   1.000
_cell.angle_alpha   90.00
_cell.angle_beta   90.00
_cell.angle_gamma   90.00
#
_symmetry.space_group_name_H-M   'P 1'
#
loop_
_entity.id
_entity.type
_entity.pdbx_description
1 polymer ?
#
loop_
_entity_poly.entity_id
_entity_poly.type
_entity_poly.pdbx_seq_one_letter_code
_entity_poly.pdbx_strand_id
1 'polypeptide(L)'
;YEKNEARKKIPKELDTMNIKAAQQGGIIRTIWPGRLEVLKKEPLFYRDGAHNPDGARKLASFLQKHFTNKRIIYIMGVLKDKEYTKILQYLMPMAKKVYVFRPNNERGLSAEILANTIKEKADVPVMIEPDVNTAVSKALEAAQPEDILVACGSLSFMEEMEAIQ
;
A
#
# COMPACT_ATOMS: atom_id res chain seq x y z
N TYR A 1 -2.74 -15.47 -20.15
CA TYR A 1 -2.83 -14.59 -21.32
C TYR A 1 -4.09 -13.73 -21.27
N GLU A 2 -5.25 -14.32 -21.04
CA GLU A 2 -6.53 -13.59 -20.90
C GLU A 2 -6.56 -12.59 -19.74
N LYS A 3 -5.87 -12.91 -18.62
CA LYS A 3 -5.79 -12.00 -17.46
C LYS A 3 -5.03 -10.70 -17.73
N ASN A 4 -4.09 -10.71 -18.69
CA ASN A 4 -3.32 -9.52 -19.04
C ASN A 4 -4.08 -8.60 -20.02
N GLU A 5 -4.91 -9.14 -20.87
CA GLU A 5 -5.73 -8.34 -21.78
C GLU A 5 -6.90 -7.67 -21.07
N ALA A 6 -7.50 -8.35 -20.09
CA ALA A 6 -8.53 -7.75 -19.24
C ALA A 6 -8.01 -6.53 -18.45
N ARG A 7 -6.74 -6.58 -18.00
CA ARG A 7 -6.09 -5.45 -17.29
C ARG A 7 -5.93 -4.19 -18.13
N LYS A 8 -5.86 -4.33 -19.45
CA LYS A 8 -5.72 -3.19 -20.38
C LYS A 8 -7.04 -2.50 -20.73
N LYS A 9 -8.16 -3.10 -20.40
CA LYS A 9 -9.51 -2.68 -20.88
C LYS A 9 -10.38 -1.97 -19.84
N ILE A 10 -9.90 -1.76 -18.60
CA ILE A 10 -10.72 -1.06 -17.61
C ILE A 10 -10.59 0.44 -17.79
N PRO A 11 -11.70 1.14 -18.03
CA PRO A 11 -11.71 2.58 -18.17
C PRO A 11 -11.25 3.24 -16.86
N LYS A 12 -10.49 4.34 -16.97
CA LYS A 12 -10.08 5.17 -15.81
C LYS A 12 -11.26 5.64 -14.95
N GLU A 13 -12.42 5.70 -15.54
CA GLU A 13 -13.69 6.07 -14.89
C GLU A 13 -14.15 5.05 -13.85
N LEU A 14 -13.86 3.76 -14.06
CA LEU A 14 -14.19 2.72 -13.09
C LEU A 14 -13.36 2.84 -11.81
N ASP A 15 -12.11 3.25 -11.90
CA ASP A 15 -11.25 3.50 -10.73
C ASP A 15 -11.80 4.69 -9.92
N THR A 16 -12.25 5.73 -10.59
CA THR A 16 -12.86 6.90 -9.94
C THR A 16 -14.20 6.55 -9.28
N MET A 17 -15.02 5.72 -9.93
CA MET A 17 -16.27 5.22 -9.36
C MET A 17 -16.02 4.35 -8.13
N ASN A 18 -14.98 3.53 -8.16
CA ASN A 18 -14.58 2.68 -7.06
C ASN A 18 -14.21 3.50 -5.82
N ILE A 19 -13.45 4.57 -5.99
CA ILE A 19 -13.04 5.44 -4.89
C ILE A 19 -14.25 6.20 -4.31
N LYS A 20 -15.06 6.80 -5.17
CA LYS A 20 -16.26 7.52 -4.73
C LYS A 20 -17.22 6.61 -3.97
N ALA A 21 -17.43 5.39 -4.45
CA ALA A 21 -18.29 4.44 -3.78
C ALA A 21 -17.69 3.98 -2.45
N ALA A 22 -16.36 3.78 -2.34
CA ALA A 22 -15.70 3.47 -1.08
C ALA A 22 -15.84 4.60 -0.06
N GLN A 23 -15.67 5.84 -0.51
CA GLN A 23 -15.87 7.04 0.32
C GLN A 23 -17.33 7.21 0.76
N GLN A 24 -18.27 6.77 -0.05
CA GLN A 24 -19.72 6.83 0.21
C GLN A 24 -20.26 5.59 0.94
N GLY A 25 -19.41 4.65 1.32
CA GLY A 25 -19.83 3.42 1.99
C GLY A 25 -20.32 2.31 1.07
N GLY A 26 -20.14 2.41 -0.24
CA GLY A 26 -20.44 1.36 -1.21
C GLY A 26 -19.50 0.15 -1.09
N ILE A 27 -19.98 -1.05 -1.46
CA ILE A 27 -19.15 -2.24 -1.53
C ILE A 27 -18.42 -2.24 -2.87
N ILE A 28 -17.08 -2.13 -2.82
CA ILE A 28 -16.27 -2.19 -4.02
C ILE A 28 -15.45 -3.45 -4.00
N ARG A 29 -15.62 -4.24 -5.03
CA ARG A 29 -14.70 -5.32 -5.36
C ARG A 29 -13.83 -4.83 -6.50
N THR A 30 -12.53 -4.64 -6.22
CA THR A 30 -11.58 -4.45 -7.31
C THR A 30 -11.50 -5.74 -8.11
N ILE A 31 -11.49 -5.61 -9.42
CA ILE A 31 -11.49 -6.73 -10.36
C ILE A 31 -10.11 -7.42 -10.37
N TRP A 32 -9.09 -6.81 -9.74
CA TRP A 32 -7.72 -7.32 -9.72
C TRP A 32 -7.18 -7.49 -8.31
N PRO A 33 -7.09 -8.72 -7.82
CA PRO A 33 -6.43 -8.98 -6.54
C PRO A 33 -5.02 -8.38 -6.52
N GLY A 34 -4.71 -7.66 -5.44
CA GLY A 34 -3.40 -7.05 -5.25
C GLY A 34 -3.16 -5.75 -6.00
N ARG A 35 -4.17 -5.16 -6.63
CA ARG A 35 -4.08 -3.82 -7.21
C ARG A 35 -5.24 -2.94 -6.74
N LEU A 36 -4.92 -1.97 -5.88
CA LEU A 36 -5.88 -1.02 -5.32
C LEU A 36 -7.14 -1.71 -4.81
N GLU A 37 -6.95 -2.83 -4.16
CA GLU A 37 -8.04 -3.57 -3.55
C GLU A 37 -8.44 -2.90 -2.24
N VAL A 38 -9.71 -2.53 -2.10
CA VAL A 38 -10.24 -1.96 -0.87
C VAL A 38 -10.47 -3.07 0.15
N LEU A 39 -9.78 -3.01 1.28
CA LEU A 39 -9.91 -3.97 2.37
C LEU A 39 -10.86 -3.47 3.46
N LYS A 40 -10.91 -2.17 3.67
CA LYS A 40 -11.75 -1.52 4.67
C LYS A 40 -12.14 -0.12 4.19
N LYS A 41 -13.33 0.34 4.57
CA LYS A 41 -13.85 1.63 4.12
C LYS A 41 -13.60 2.77 5.10
N GLU A 42 -13.53 2.48 6.39
CA GLU A 42 -13.36 3.49 7.43
C GLU A 42 -12.54 2.92 8.59
N PRO A 43 -11.28 3.31 8.71
CA PRO A 43 -10.53 4.14 7.76
C PRO A 43 -10.37 3.44 6.41
N LEU A 44 -10.23 4.21 5.35
CA LEU A 44 -10.04 3.65 4.01
C LEU A 44 -8.69 2.94 3.92
N PHE A 45 -8.74 1.66 3.62
CA PHE A 45 -7.55 0.82 3.58
C PHE A 45 -7.46 0.07 2.26
N TYR A 46 -6.40 0.35 1.50
CA TYR A 46 -6.06 -0.32 0.26
C TYR A 46 -4.94 -1.32 0.42
N ARG A 47 -4.98 -2.35 -0.40
CA ARG A 47 -3.87 -3.24 -0.67
C ARG A 47 -3.47 -3.09 -2.13
N ASP A 48 -2.18 -2.88 -2.39
CA ASP A 48 -1.64 -2.75 -3.75
C ASP A 48 -0.34 -3.52 -3.90
N GLY A 49 -0.23 -4.26 -4.99
CA GLY A 49 0.93 -5.09 -5.29
C GLY A 49 2.13 -4.34 -5.90
N ALA A 50 2.20 -3.03 -5.79
CA ALA A 50 3.35 -2.26 -6.28
C ALA A 50 4.66 -2.79 -5.65
N HIS A 51 5.56 -3.30 -6.49
CA HIS A 51 6.79 -3.95 -6.06
C HIS A 51 8.01 -3.56 -6.93
N ASN A 52 7.85 -2.60 -7.82
CA ASN A 52 8.90 -2.04 -8.67
C ASN A 52 8.67 -0.53 -8.84
N PRO A 53 9.67 0.21 -9.38
CA PRO A 53 9.54 1.66 -9.52
C PRO A 53 8.35 2.11 -10.36
N ASP A 54 8.01 1.40 -11.43
CA ASP A 54 6.85 1.75 -12.27
C ASP A 54 5.52 1.56 -11.54
N GLY A 55 5.37 0.47 -10.82
CA GLY A 55 4.21 0.23 -9.97
C GLY A 55 4.07 1.29 -8.87
N ALA A 56 5.16 1.65 -8.22
CA ALA A 56 5.19 2.69 -7.19
C ALA A 56 4.84 4.07 -7.77
N ARG A 57 5.34 4.39 -8.95
CA ARG A 57 5.01 5.62 -9.66
C ARG A 57 3.52 5.72 -9.95
N LYS A 58 2.93 4.65 -10.45
CA LYS A 58 1.49 4.57 -10.74
C LYS A 58 0.64 4.69 -9.48
N LEU A 59 1.03 4.00 -8.42
CA LEU A 59 0.37 4.08 -7.12
C LEU A 59 0.44 5.50 -6.57
N ALA A 60 1.61 6.14 -6.58
CA ALA A 60 1.79 7.51 -6.13
C ALA A 60 0.92 8.49 -6.94
N SER A 61 0.89 8.35 -8.26
CA SER A 61 0.05 9.18 -9.13
C SER A 61 -1.43 9.05 -8.80
N PHE A 62 -1.89 7.83 -8.55
CA PHE A 62 -3.26 7.56 -8.14
C PHE A 62 -3.58 8.23 -6.80
N LEU A 63 -2.73 8.05 -5.81
CA LEU A 63 -2.93 8.62 -4.47
C LEU A 63 -2.94 10.16 -4.50
N GLN A 64 -2.02 10.76 -5.26
CA GLN A 64 -1.95 12.22 -5.42
C GLN A 64 -3.20 12.77 -6.11
N LYS A 65 -3.70 12.08 -7.12
CA LYS A 65 -4.87 12.52 -7.88
C LYS A 65 -6.16 12.45 -7.07
N HIS A 66 -6.35 11.38 -6.31
CA HIS A 66 -7.63 11.09 -5.63
C HIS A 66 -7.65 11.52 -4.16
N PHE A 67 -6.50 11.69 -3.55
CA PHE A 67 -6.35 12.08 -2.15
C PHE A 67 -5.44 13.31 -2.00
N THR A 68 -5.70 14.31 -2.83
CA THR A 68 -5.02 15.60 -2.76
C THR A 68 -5.13 16.18 -1.34
N ASN A 69 -4.02 16.66 -0.78
CA ASN A 69 -3.91 17.17 0.59
C ASN A 69 -4.08 16.11 1.70
N LYS A 70 -4.20 14.83 1.35
CA LYS A 70 -4.18 13.72 2.31
C LYS A 70 -2.77 13.16 2.44
N ARG A 71 -2.46 12.66 3.61
CA ARG A 71 -1.22 11.93 3.88
C ARG A 71 -1.55 10.47 4.15
N ILE A 72 -0.63 9.60 3.78
CA ILE A 72 -0.86 8.16 3.72
C ILE A 72 -0.11 7.46 4.86
N ILE A 73 -0.80 6.54 5.53
CA ILE A 73 -0.17 5.57 6.42
C ILE A 73 0.17 4.34 5.59
N TYR A 74 1.46 4.11 5.40
CA TYR A 74 1.93 2.95 4.64
C TYR A 74 2.21 1.76 5.56
N ILE A 75 1.91 0.57 5.06
CA ILE A 75 2.31 -0.70 5.64
C ILE A 75 3.17 -1.39 4.58
N MET A 76 4.47 -1.52 4.82
CA MET A 76 5.42 -1.89 3.79
C MET A 76 6.34 -3.04 4.18
N GLY A 77 6.45 -4.00 3.27
CA GLY A 77 7.48 -5.01 3.26
C GLY A 77 7.97 -5.17 1.82
N VAL A 78 9.27 -5.22 1.63
CA VAL A 78 9.88 -5.29 0.29
C VAL A 78 10.88 -6.43 0.20
N LEU A 79 11.17 -6.85 -1.01
CA LEU A 79 12.21 -7.84 -1.28
C LEU A 79 13.56 -7.13 -1.52
N LYS A 80 14.64 -7.71 -1.00
CA LYS A 80 15.99 -7.12 -1.04
C LYS A 80 16.58 -6.98 -2.44
N ASP A 81 16.10 -7.79 -3.40
CA ASP A 81 16.55 -7.77 -4.80
C ASP A 81 15.76 -6.80 -5.69
N LYS A 82 14.82 -6.04 -5.12
CA LYS A 82 14.05 -5.02 -5.83
C LYS A 82 14.67 -3.63 -5.62
N GLU A 83 14.37 -2.73 -6.54
CA GLU A 83 14.83 -1.33 -6.46
C GLU A 83 13.99 -0.55 -5.43
N TYR A 84 14.03 -0.99 -4.17
CA TYR A 84 13.19 -0.43 -3.11
C TYR A 84 13.49 1.04 -2.81
N THR A 85 14.71 1.50 -3.04
CA THR A 85 15.06 2.92 -2.87
C THR A 85 14.28 3.81 -3.83
N LYS A 86 14.08 3.37 -5.08
CA LYS A 86 13.25 4.07 -6.07
C LYS A 86 11.77 4.00 -5.75
N ILE A 87 11.31 2.84 -5.24
CA ILE A 87 9.93 2.68 -4.76
C ILE A 87 9.64 3.72 -3.68
N LEU A 88 10.51 3.85 -2.70
CA LEU A 88 10.38 4.82 -1.61
C LEU A 88 10.41 6.25 -2.11
N GLN A 89 11.20 6.56 -3.12
CA GLN A 89 11.28 7.89 -3.72
C GLN A 89 9.93 8.37 -4.24
N TYR A 90 9.11 7.47 -4.78
CA TYR A 90 7.76 7.81 -5.25
C TYR A 90 6.73 7.91 -4.13
N LEU A 91 6.81 7.06 -3.12
CA LEU A 91 5.76 6.91 -2.11
C LEU A 91 5.95 7.80 -0.89
N MET A 92 7.20 8.04 -0.47
CA MET A 92 7.48 8.76 0.79
C MET A 92 7.06 10.23 0.82
N PRO A 93 7.01 10.98 -0.29
CA PRO A 93 6.50 12.37 -0.25
C PRO A 93 5.09 12.51 0.33
N MET A 94 4.26 11.48 0.25
CA MET A 94 2.89 11.47 0.78
C MET A 94 2.77 10.81 2.16
N ALA A 95 3.85 10.28 2.72
CA ALA A 95 3.79 9.49 3.93
C ALA A 95 3.46 10.35 5.17
N LYS A 96 2.49 9.89 5.96
CA LYS A 96 2.20 10.37 7.30
C LYS A 96 2.94 9.53 8.35
N LYS A 97 2.96 8.22 8.14
CA LYS A 97 3.58 7.24 9.02
C LYS A 97 3.82 5.95 8.23
N VAL A 98 4.82 5.19 8.59
CA VAL A 98 5.13 3.92 7.92
C VAL A 98 5.31 2.82 8.97
N TYR A 99 4.60 1.72 8.76
CA TYR A 99 4.81 0.47 9.49
C TYR A 99 5.56 -0.48 8.58
N VAL A 100 6.74 -0.90 9.00
CA VAL A 100 7.60 -1.78 8.20
C VAL A 100 7.72 -3.15 8.86
N PHE A 101 7.82 -4.18 8.02
CA PHE A 101 8.03 -5.55 8.43
C PHE A 101 8.90 -6.26 7.39
N ARG A 102 9.47 -7.39 7.76
CA ARG A 102 10.14 -8.26 6.82
C ARG A 102 9.12 -9.26 6.25
N PRO A 103 8.91 -9.34 4.92
CA PRO A 103 8.11 -10.41 4.33
C PRO A 103 8.66 -11.78 4.71
N ASN A 104 7.79 -12.75 4.98
CA ASN A 104 8.17 -14.11 5.29
C ASN A 104 8.61 -14.85 4.03
N ASN A 105 9.77 -14.47 3.54
CA ASN A 105 10.39 -14.94 2.29
C ASN A 105 11.89 -14.79 2.46
N GLU A 106 12.68 -15.72 1.91
CA GLU A 106 14.16 -15.66 1.96
C GLU A 106 14.70 -14.36 1.36
N ARG A 107 13.99 -13.80 0.38
CA ARG A 107 14.35 -12.54 -0.28
C ARG A 107 13.82 -11.30 0.46
N GLY A 108 13.15 -11.48 1.59
CA GLY A 108 12.61 -10.37 2.38
C GLY A 108 13.70 -9.44 2.91
N LEU A 109 13.58 -8.15 2.64
CA LEU A 109 14.49 -7.14 3.18
C LEU A 109 14.24 -6.99 4.69
N SER A 110 15.31 -6.88 5.46
CA SER A 110 15.24 -6.57 6.89
C SER A 110 14.41 -5.32 7.14
N ALA A 111 13.51 -5.39 8.12
CA ALA A 111 12.67 -4.24 8.50
C ALA A 111 13.52 -3.07 9.00
N GLU A 112 14.64 -3.33 9.67
CA GLU A 112 15.58 -2.30 10.15
C GLU A 112 16.24 -1.57 8.99
N ILE A 113 16.68 -2.29 7.97
CA ILE A 113 17.28 -1.68 6.77
C ILE A 113 16.23 -0.83 6.05
N LEU A 114 15.02 -1.34 5.89
CA LEU A 114 13.94 -0.59 5.27
C LEU A 114 13.62 0.68 6.08
N ALA A 115 13.49 0.58 7.39
CA ALA A 115 13.23 1.71 8.27
C ALA A 115 14.33 2.79 8.16
N ASN A 116 15.60 2.38 8.17
CA ASN A 116 16.72 3.32 8.03
C ASN A 116 16.71 4.03 6.66
N THR A 117 16.43 3.28 5.61
CA THR A 117 16.33 3.84 4.25
C THR A 117 15.20 4.87 4.16
N ILE A 118 14.05 4.58 4.78
CA ILE A 118 12.93 5.52 4.83
C ILE A 118 13.32 6.80 5.58
N LYS A 119 13.96 6.67 6.74
CA LYS A 119 14.40 7.82 7.56
C LYS A 119 15.39 8.73 6.84
N GLU A 120 16.21 8.19 5.94
CA GLU A 120 17.11 8.97 5.09
C GLU A 120 16.36 9.82 4.04
N LYS A 121 15.15 9.38 3.63
CA LYS A 121 14.39 10.00 2.55
C LYS A 121 13.25 10.90 3.04
N ALA A 122 12.76 10.68 4.24
CA ALA A 122 11.58 11.37 4.75
C ALA A 122 11.64 11.50 6.27
N ASP A 123 11.18 12.64 6.75
CA ASP A 123 11.01 12.90 8.20
C ASP A 123 9.60 12.43 8.61
N VAL A 124 9.46 11.13 8.78
CA VAL A 124 8.19 10.50 9.16
C VAL A 124 8.42 9.44 10.23
N PRO A 125 7.46 9.22 11.14
CA PRO A 125 7.54 8.12 12.09
C PRO A 125 7.57 6.78 11.37
N VAL A 126 8.51 5.90 11.73
CA VAL A 126 8.64 4.55 11.19
C VAL A 126 8.59 3.56 12.34
N MET A 127 7.64 2.63 12.25
CA MET A 127 7.43 1.58 13.26
C MET A 127 7.87 0.24 12.67
N ILE A 128 8.76 -0.45 13.38
CA ILE A 128 9.23 -1.79 12.98
C ILE A 128 8.35 -2.83 13.66
N GLU A 129 7.76 -3.71 12.87
CA GLU A 129 6.84 -4.74 13.34
C GLU A 129 7.36 -6.14 12.95
N PRO A 130 6.99 -7.18 13.71
CA PRO A 130 7.50 -8.54 13.46
C PRO A 130 6.94 -9.18 12.19
N ASP A 131 5.75 -8.81 11.77
CA ASP A 131 5.05 -9.39 10.62
C ASP A 131 3.98 -8.44 10.07
N VAL A 132 3.42 -8.80 8.92
CA VAL A 132 2.40 -7.97 8.24
C VAL A 132 1.12 -7.84 9.07
N ASN A 133 0.67 -8.90 9.73
CA ASN A 133 -0.60 -8.87 10.46
C ASN A 133 -0.50 -7.99 11.70
N THR A 134 0.63 -8.01 12.40
CA THR A 134 0.90 -7.09 13.51
C THR A 134 0.99 -5.64 13.02
N ALA A 135 1.67 -5.40 11.89
CA ALA A 135 1.75 -4.07 11.28
C ALA A 135 0.36 -3.53 10.92
N VAL A 136 -0.47 -4.35 10.28
CA VAL A 136 -1.85 -3.98 9.93
C VAL A 136 -2.68 -3.69 11.17
N SER A 137 -2.65 -4.56 12.18
CA SER A 137 -3.38 -4.36 13.44
C SER A 137 -3.04 -3.04 14.10
N LYS A 138 -1.75 -2.75 14.26
CA LYS A 138 -1.28 -1.52 14.91
C LYS A 138 -1.60 -0.27 14.08
N ALA A 139 -1.48 -0.37 12.77
CA ALA A 139 -1.83 0.73 11.89
C ALA A 139 -3.31 1.08 11.96
N LEU A 140 -4.18 0.08 11.96
CA LEU A 140 -5.63 0.26 12.10
C LEU A 140 -6.03 0.80 13.47
N GLU A 141 -5.39 0.31 14.53
CA GLU A 141 -5.63 0.78 15.90
C GLU A 141 -5.28 2.26 16.09
N ALA A 142 -4.21 2.71 15.46
CA ALA A 142 -3.73 4.09 15.56
C ALA A 142 -4.41 5.04 14.55
N ALA A 143 -5.07 4.53 13.53
CA ALA A 143 -5.66 5.33 12.47
C ALA A 143 -6.92 6.06 12.93
N GLN A 144 -7.10 7.28 12.43
CA GLN A 144 -8.35 8.03 12.56
C GLN A 144 -9.29 7.64 11.40
N PRO A 145 -10.62 7.85 11.55
CA PRO A 145 -11.57 7.48 10.48
C PRO A 145 -11.28 8.11 9.12
N GLU A 146 -10.71 9.29 9.09
CA GLU A 146 -10.35 10.04 7.87
C GLU A 146 -8.99 9.65 7.28
N ASP A 147 -8.21 8.83 7.97
CA ASP A 147 -6.91 8.38 7.48
C ASP A 147 -7.05 7.42 6.30
N ILE A 148 -6.01 7.38 5.48
CA ILE A 148 -5.90 6.47 4.34
C ILE A 148 -4.68 5.58 4.57
N LEU A 149 -4.91 4.27 4.55
CA LEU A 149 -3.88 3.26 4.73
C LEU A 149 -3.63 2.53 3.40
N VAL A 150 -2.37 2.25 3.11
CA VAL A 150 -1.97 1.48 1.93
C VAL A 150 -0.92 0.44 2.31
N ALA A 151 -1.25 -0.83 2.12
CA ALA A 151 -0.30 -1.92 2.22
C ALA A 151 0.30 -2.20 0.84
N CYS A 152 1.60 -2.08 0.71
CA CYS A 152 2.31 -2.23 -0.57
C CYS A 152 3.78 -2.63 -0.39
N GLY A 153 4.48 -2.83 -1.50
CA GLY A 153 5.91 -3.10 -1.55
C GLY A 153 6.28 -4.48 -2.09
N SER A 154 5.41 -5.45 -1.95
CA SER A 154 5.62 -6.80 -2.48
C SER A 154 4.30 -7.54 -2.62
N LEU A 155 4.19 -8.36 -3.66
CA LEU A 155 3.09 -9.32 -3.79
C LEU A 155 3.25 -10.50 -2.82
N SER A 156 4.47 -10.79 -2.38
CA SER A 156 4.78 -11.98 -1.59
C SER A 156 4.07 -12.04 -0.24
N PHE A 157 3.75 -10.91 0.37
CA PHE A 157 3.07 -10.88 1.66
C PHE A 157 1.54 -10.77 1.56
N MET A 158 1.00 -10.57 0.36
CA MET A 158 -0.46 -10.41 0.19
C MET A 158 -1.24 -11.63 0.67
N GLU A 159 -0.69 -12.81 0.48
CA GLU A 159 -1.28 -14.07 0.94
C GLU A 159 -1.15 -14.27 2.45
N GLU A 160 -0.15 -13.63 3.07
CA GLU A 160 0.06 -13.68 4.52
C GLU A 160 -0.94 -12.79 5.28
N MET A 161 -1.54 -11.82 4.61
CA MET A 161 -2.49 -10.90 5.24
C MET A 161 -3.79 -11.63 5.59
N GLU A 162 -4.16 -11.58 6.86
CA GLU A 162 -5.43 -12.09 7.32
C GLU A 162 -6.59 -11.21 6.87
N ALA A 163 -7.79 -11.80 6.81
CA ALA A 163 -9.00 -11.05 6.49
C ALA A 163 -9.24 -9.96 7.54
N ILE A 164 -9.53 -8.76 7.07
CA ILE A 164 -9.84 -7.61 7.92
C ILE A 164 -11.34 -7.55 8.14
N GLN A 165 -11.75 -7.55 9.42
CA GLN A 165 -13.16 -7.45 9.82
C GLN A 165 -13.59 -5.99 10.01
#